data_1d7f42e13c7b8fc230058b1f3d63688f
#
_entry.id   1d7f42e13c7b8fc230058b1f3d63688f
#
_cell.length_a   1.000
_cell.length_b   1.000
_cell.length_c   1.000
_cell.angle_alpha   90.00
_cell.angle_beta   90.00
_cell.angle_gamma   90.00
#
_symmetry.space_group_name_H-M   'P 1'
#
loop_
_entity.id
_entity.type
_entity.pdbx_description
1 polymer ?
#
loop_
_entity_poly.entity_id
_entity_poly.type
_entity_poly.pdbx_seq_one_letter_code
_entity_poly.pdbx_strand_id
1 'polypeptide(L)'
;MRAIVLDQNGVGARGDYPEPEIRGGEVLVKVLSAGVCETDLQLVRGYMGFHGVLGHEFVGVAQAGPLAGRRVVGEINCSCHECGTCRAGRPSHCPNRSVLGILNHDGAFADYIAVPQQNLHEVPDTLPTDVAVFTEPVAAAFQIPAQLTIGRQDRIVVLGDGRLGNLCAQVLARLSSHVLVVGKHASKLALLQSLGIPTCVLSDLPDDRSADIVVDCTGSPTGLPTALRIVRPRGTIVLKTTVAGEQTMAWAPVVIDEVTIIGSRCGPFDRALAALDAGEVSVLPLVSGRFDLASGVEALTHASSKSVMKVLLDIST
;
A
#
# COMPACT_ATOMS: atom_id res chain seq x y z
N MET A 1 5.42 -22.37 -14.22
CA MET A 1 4.56 -22.08 -13.06
C MET A 1 3.29 -21.38 -13.49
N ARG A 2 2.23 -21.35 -12.63
CA ARG A 2 1.04 -20.53 -12.85
C ARG A 2 1.37 -19.06 -12.53
N ALA A 3 0.82 -18.12 -13.31
CA ALA A 3 1.01 -16.69 -13.07
C ALA A 3 -0.11 -15.85 -13.72
N ILE A 4 -0.35 -14.64 -13.17
CA ILE A 4 -1.16 -13.60 -13.79
C ILE A 4 -0.21 -12.56 -14.39
N VAL A 5 -0.20 -12.50 -15.71
CA VAL A 5 0.77 -11.75 -16.50
C VAL A 5 0.08 -10.61 -17.23
N LEU A 6 0.68 -9.43 -17.18
CA LEU A 6 0.34 -8.29 -18.01
C LEU A 6 1.31 -8.22 -19.18
N ASP A 7 0.81 -8.30 -20.40
CA ASP A 7 1.59 -8.17 -21.64
C ASP A 7 0.91 -7.20 -22.63
N GLN A 8 1.44 -7.11 -23.85
CA GLN A 8 0.87 -6.25 -24.90
C GLN A 8 -0.57 -6.59 -25.32
N ASN A 9 -1.05 -7.79 -24.95
CA ASN A 9 -2.42 -8.25 -25.23
C ASN A 9 -3.36 -8.00 -24.03
N GLY A 10 -2.85 -7.42 -22.94
CA GLY A 10 -3.57 -7.20 -21.69
C GLY A 10 -3.19 -8.18 -20.58
N VAL A 11 -4.04 -8.27 -19.57
CA VAL A 11 -3.83 -9.17 -18.43
C VAL A 11 -4.40 -10.56 -18.73
N GLY A 12 -3.63 -11.61 -18.40
CA GLY A 12 -4.05 -13.00 -18.63
C GLY A 12 -3.45 -13.98 -17.61
N ALA A 13 -4.18 -15.08 -17.36
CA ALA A 13 -3.66 -16.22 -16.60
C ALA A 13 -2.79 -17.10 -17.52
N ARG A 14 -1.62 -17.52 -17.02
CA ARG A 14 -0.69 -18.43 -17.69
C ARG A 14 -0.45 -19.64 -16.79
N GLY A 15 -0.43 -20.84 -17.37
CA GLY A 15 -0.11 -22.09 -16.68
C GLY A 15 1.34 -22.54 -16.86
N ASP A 16 2.03 -21.97 -17.84
CA ASP A 16 3.35 -22.38 -18.33
C ASP A 16 4.40 -21.24 -18.27
N TYR A 17 4.16 -20.24 -17.44
CA TYR A 17 5.12 -19.15 -17.26
C TYR A 17 6.44 -19.67 -16.66
N PRO A 18 7.60 -19.21 -17.11
CA PRO A 18 8.90 -19.64 -16.55
C PRO A 18 8.96 -19.39 -15.04
N GLU A 19 9.65 -20.29 -14.32
CA GLU A 19 10.00 -20.00 -12.93
C GLU A 19 11.02 -18.86 -12.86
N PRO A 20 11.02 -18.05 -11.77
CA PRO A 20 11.97 -16.96 -11.64
C PRO A 20 13.42 -17.43 -11.64
N GLU A 21 14.25 -16.77 -12.46
CA GLU A 21 15.70 -16.92 -12.37
C GLU A 21 16.21 -16.20 -11.11
N ILE A 22 16.91 -16.93 -10.23
CA ILE A 22 17.48 -16.37 -9.00
C ILE A 22 18.76 -15.64 -9.34
N ARG A 23 18.78 -14.36 -9.11
CA ARG A 23 19.97 -13.51 -9.24
C ARG A 23 20.76 -13.48 -7.93
N GLY A 24 22.01 -13.00 -7.97
CA GLY A 24 22.85 -12.96 -6.77
C GLY A 24 22.19 -12.22 -5.61
N GLY A 25 22.06 -12.90 -4.46
CA GLY A 25 21.43 -12.35 -3.26
C GLY A 25 19.91 -12.47 -3.19
N GLU A 26 19.26 -13.07 -4.18
CA GLU A 26 17.83 -13.37 -4.17
C GLU A 26 17.53 -14.77 -3.60
N VAL A 27 16.32 -14.91 -3.10
CA VAL A 27 15.75 -16.16 -2.59
C VAL A 27 14.43 -16.42 -3.31
N LEU A 28 14.25 -17.66 -3.73
CA LEU A 28 12.96 -18.13 -4.24
C LEU A 28 11.97 -18.22 -3.07
N VAL A 29 10.81 -17.63 -3.25
CA VAL A 29 9.70 -17.69 -2.28
C VAL A 29 8.52 -18.37 -2.96
N LYS A 30 8.01 -19.46 -2.36
CA LYS A 30 6.74 -20.07 -2.75
C LYS A 30 5.61 -19.21 -2.20
N VAL A 31 4.82 -18.61 -3.05
CA VAL A 31 3.73 -17.71 -2.63
C VAL A 31 2.56 -18.52 -2.08
N LEU A 32 2.01 -18.11 -0.96
CA LEU A 32 0.82 -18.69 -0.33
C LEU A 32 -0.43 -17.87 -0.64
N SER A 33 -0.33 -16.55 -0.46
CA SER A 33 -1.42 -15.61 -0.69
C SER A 33 -0.86 -14.27 -1.16
N ALA A 34 -1.61 -13.56 -1.98
CA ALA A 34 -1.28 -12.23 -2.44
C ALA A 34 -2.49 -11.29 -2.39
N GLY A 35 -2.23 -10.00 -2.21
CA GLY A 35 -3.26 -8.96 -2.13
C GLY A 35 -3.30 -8.10 -3.39
N VAL A 36 -4.49 -7.83 -3.93
CA VAL A 36 -4.67 -6.89 -5.04
C VAL A 36 -4.63 -5.45 -4.52
N CYS A 37 -3.75 -4.65 -5.10
CA CYS A 37 -3.57 -3.22 -4.83
C CYS A 37 -4.18 -2.35 -5.94
N GLU A 38 -4.44 -1.07 -5.65
CA GLU A 38 -4.83 -0.09 -6.68
C GLU A 38 -3.74 0.08 -7.75
N THR A 39 -2.46 -0.07 -7.36
CA THR A 39 -1.34 0.00 -8.30
C THR A 39 -1.45 -1.08 -9.37
N ASP A 40 -1.85 -2.30 -9.03
CA ASP A 40 -2.05 -3.38 -10.02
C ASP A 40 -3.13 -2.99 -11.03
N LEU A 41 -4.23 -2.37 -10.57
CA LEU A 41 -5.30 -1.90 -11.44
C LEU A 41 -4.85 -0.74 -12.35
N GLN A 42 -3.98 0.15 -11.85
CA GLN A 42 -3.41 1.23 -12.67
C GLN A 42 -2.42 0.68 -13.71
N LEU A 43 -1.62 -0.34 -13.37
CA LEU A 43 -0.72 -1.02 -14.32
C LEU A 43 -1.52 -1.64 -15.46
N VAL A 44 -2.62 -2.34 -15.16
CA VAL A 44 -3.53 -2.90 -16.20
C VAL A 44 -4.09 -1.81 -17.11
N ARG A 45 -4.24 -0.57 -16.62
CA ARG A 45 -4.67 0.61 -17.41
C ARG A 45 -3.52 1.31 -18.14
N GLY A 46 -2.30 0.75 -18.11
CA GLY A 46 -1.13 1.28 -18.83
C GLY A 46 -0.21 2.16 -18.00
N TYR A 47 -0.40 2.28 -16.68
CA TYR A 47 0.53 3.02 -15.83
C TYR A 47 1.94 2.42 -15.91
N MET A 48 2.96 3.27 -16.05
CA MET A 48 4.39 2.93 -16.15
C MET A 48 4.79 2.00 -17.32
N GLY A 49 3.87 1.55 -18.16
CA GLY A 49 4.17 0.63 -19.27
C GLY A 49 4.77 -0.72 -18.82
N PHE A 50 4.38 -1.20 -17.64
CA PHE A 50 4.88 -2.46 -17.07
C PHE A 50 4.38 -3.67 -17.87
N HIS A 51 5.26 -4.64 -18.07
CA HIS A 51 4.96 -5.96 -18.59
C HIS A 51 5.66 -7.00 -17.72
N GLY A 52 4.96 -8.08 -17.35
CA GLY A 52 5.43 -9.14 -16.47
C GLY A 52 4.34 -9.63 -15.51
N VAL A 53 4.73 -10.39 -14.49
CA VAL A 53 3.83 -10.87 -13.45
C VAL A 53 3.45 -9.73 -12.51
N LEU A 54 2.15 -9.53 -12.27
CA LEU A 54 1.62 -8.53 -11.35
C LEU A 54 1.76 -8.95 -9.87
N GLY A 55 1.45 -8.03 -8.96
CA GLY A 55 1.34 -8.28 -7.52
C GLY A 55 2.60 -7.94 -6.73
N HIS A 56 2.40 -7.24 -5.61
CA HIS A 56 3.50 -6.77 -4.76
C HIS A 56 3.17 -6.83 -3.27
N GLU A 57 2.00 -7.34 -2.91
CA GLU A 57 1.59 -7.62 -1.53
C GLU A 57 1.42 -9.13 -1.38
N PHE A 58 2.26 -9.80 -0.59
CA PHE A 58 2.24 -11.25 -0.52
C PHE A 58 2.71 -11.81 0.82
N VAL A 59 2.33 -13.05 1.08
CA VAL A 59 2.93 -13.96 2.06
C VAL A 59 3.36 -15.23 1.34
N GLY A 60 4.54 -15.71 1.63
CA GLY A 60 5.07 -16.95 1.06
C GLY A 60 5.97 -17.71 2.01
N VAL A 61 6.57 -18.79 1.53
CA VAL A 61 7.57 -19.59 2.25
C VAL A 61 8.90 -19.49 1.53
N ALA A 62 9.93 -18.99 2.22
CA ALA A 62 11.27 -18.91 1.67
C ALA A 62 11.84 -20.32 1.40
N GLN A 63 12.36 -20.55 0.20
CA GLN A 63 12.86 -21.88 -0.20
C GLN A 63 14.35 -22.06 0.12
N ALA A 64 15.07 -20.98 0.42
CA ALA A 64 16.50 -20.99 0.72
C ALA A 64 16.88 -19.85 1.67
N GLY A 65 18.17 -19.74 1.99
CA GLY A 65 18.71 -18.68 2.84
C GLY A 65 18.40 -18.84 4.32
N PRO A 66 18.68 -17.82 5.15
CA PRO A 66 18.50 -17.87 6.61
C PRO A 66 17.05 -18.10 7.06
N LEU A 67 16.07 -17.74 6.22
CA LEU A 67 14.63 -17.92 6.50
C LEU A 67 14.04 -19.13 5.77
N ALA A 68 14.86 -20.08 5.31
CA ALA A 68 14.38 -21.30 4.62
C ALA A 68 13.31 -22.03 5.44
N GLY A 69 12.18 -22.35 4.81
CA GLY A 69 11.02 -23.00 5.43
C GLY A 69 10.14 -22.09 6.29
N ARG A 70 10.54 -20.82 6.53
CA ARG A 70 9.75 -19.85 7.30
C ARG A 70 8.77 -19.11 6.41
N ARG A 71 7.62 -18.70 6.98
CA ARG A 71 6.72 -17.76 6.31
C ARG A 71 7.35 -16.38 6.28
N VAL A 72 7.28 -15.74 5.13
CA VAL A 72 7.89 -14.43 4.88
C VAL A 72 6.95 -13.50 4.14
N VAL A 73 7.14 -12.20 4.35
CA VAL A 73 6.67 -11.10 3.51
C VAL A 73 7.88 -10.37 2.95
N GLY A 74 7.72 -9.55 1.92
CA GLY A 74 8.87 -8.90 1.29
C GLY A 74 8.65 -7.44 0.96
N GLU A 75 9.68 -6.61 1.23
CA GLU A 75 9.73 -5.23 0.76
C GLU A 75 9.80 -5.17 -0.76
N ILE A 76 9.02 -4.28 -1.35
CA ILE A 76 8.82 -4.26 -2.81
C ILE A 76 10.00 -3.64 -3.60
N ASN A 77 10.85 -2.81 -2.97
CA ASN A 77 11.94 -2.13 -3.64
C ASN A 77 13.22 -2.98 -3.61
N CYS A 78 13.56 -3.60 -4.73
CA CYS A 78 14.79 -4.36 -4.91
C CYS A 78 15.93 -3.39 -5.24
N SER A 79 16.64 -2.94 -4.22
CA SER A 79 17.65 -1.87 -4.29
C SER A 79 19.06 -2.44 -4.47
N CYS A 80 19.98 -1.67 -5.07
CA CYS A 80 21.37 -2.13 -5.27
C CYS A 80 22.23 -2.10 -3.99
N HIS A 81 21.82 -1.39 -2.95
CA HIS A 81 22.50 -1.20 -1.66
C HIS A 81 23.91 -0.60 -1.72
N GLU A 82 24.47 -0.30 -2.89
CA GLU A 82 25.83 0.19 -3.11
C GLU A 82 25.90 1.64 -3.64
N CYS A 83 24.81 2.19 -4.19
CA CYS A 83 24.82 3.58 -4.67
C CYS A 83 24.79 4.61 -3.52
N GLY A 84 25.10 5.87 -3.84
CA GLY A 84 25.11 6.96 -2.86
C GLY A 84 23.78 7.12 -2.11
N THR A 85 22.65 6.91 -2.79
CA THR A 85 21.30 6.98 -2.19
C THR A 85 21.09 5.87 -1.17
N CYS A 86 21.50 4.64 -1.49
CA CYS A 86 21.41 3.50 -0.58
C CYS A 86 22.31 3.69 0.64
N ARG A 87 23.57 4.07 0.43
CA ARG A 87 24.53 4.35 1.53
C ARG A 87 24.09 5.51 2.44
N ALA A 88 23.28 6.43 1.90
CA ALA A 88 22.68 7.50 2.69
C ALA A 88 21.39 7.06 3.46
N GLY A 89 21.13 5.73 3.58
CA GLY A 89 19.97 5.19 4.31
C GLY A 89 18.63 5.35 3.59
N ARG A 90 18.64 5.50 2.26
CA ARG A 90 17.42 5.68 1.46
C ARG A 90 17.27 4.63 0.35
N PRO A 91 17.32 3.32 0.68
CA PRO A 91 17.28 2.24 -0.32
C PRO A 91 15.99 2.26 -1.16
N SER A 92 14.84 2.58 -0.56
CA SER A 92 13.56 2.68 -1.29
C SER A 92 13.55 3.76 -2.40
N HIS A 93 14.57 4.65 -2.43
CA HIS A 93 14.76 5.68 -3.45
C HIS A 93 15.99 5.40 -4.34
N CYS A 94 16.50 4.18 -4.33
CA CYS A 94 17.61 3.76 -5.17
C CYS A 94 17.31 4.04 -6.66
N PRO A 95 18.17 4.77 -7.40
CA PRO A 95 17.94 5.03 -8.82
C PRO A 95 18.02 3.76 -9.68
N ASN A 96 18.71 2.72 -9.19
CA ASN A 96 18.91 1.44 -9.87
C ASN A 96 17.92 0.35 -9.39
N ARG A 97 16.89 0.71 -8.61
CA ARG A 97 15.96 -0.28 -8.09
C ARG A 97 15.06 -0.85 -9.19
N SER A 98 14.72 -2.11 -9.05
CA SER A 98 13.48 -2.65 -9.57
C SER A 98 12.40 -2.70 -8.48
N VAL A 99 11.15 -2.94 -8.86
CA VAL A 99 10.03 -2.99 -7.89
C VAL A 99 9.14 -4.17 -8.23
N LEU A 100 8.93 -5.06 -7.27
CA LEU A 100 8.14 -6.29 -7.42
C LEU A 100 6.79 -5.99 -8.08
N GLY A 101 6.49 -6.65 -9.21
CA GLY A 101 5.24 -6.53 -9.94
C GLY A 101 4.91 -5.13 -10.48
N ILE A 102 5.88 -4.18 -10.53
CA ILE A 102 5.64 -2.79 -10.90
C ILE A 102 6.69 -2.25 -11.87
N LEU A 103 7.97 -2.55 -11.63
CA LEU A 103 9.06 -1.99 -12.43
C LEU A 103 10.21 -3.00 -12.60
N ASN A 104 10.40 -3.48 -13.81
CA ASN A 104 11.53 -4.37 -14.20
C ASN A 104 11.72 -5.59 -13.26
N HIS A 105 10.66 -6.08 -12.65
CA HIS A 105 10.68 -7.24 -11.76
C HIS A 105 9.31 -7.90 -11.75
N ASP A 106 9.27 -9.22 -11.92
CA ASP A 106 8.05 -10.00 -11.77
C ASP A 106 7.51 -9.95 -10.35
N GLY A 107 6.20 -10.04 -10.22
CA GLY A 107 5.47 -9.92 -8.96
C GLY A 107 4.98 -11.24 -8.38
N ALA A 108 4.11 -11.13 -7.39
CA ALA A 108 3.67 -12.22 -6.52
C ALA A 108 2.35 -12.89 -6.97
N PHE A 109 1.72 -12.48 -8.07
CA PHE A 109 0.56 -13.20 -8.58
C PHE A 109 1.02 -14.41 -9.39
N ALA A 110 1.81 -15.28 -8.75
CA ALA A 110 2.41 -16.49 -9.30
C ALA A 110 2.71 -17.51 -8.22
N ASP A 111 2.98 -18.77 -8.62
CA ASP A 111 3.37 -19.83 -7.67
C ASP A 111 4.66 -19.48 -6.92
N TYR A 112 5.60 -18.80 -7.59
CA TYR A 112 6.91 -18.42 -7.05
C TYR A 112 7.29 -16.99 -7.44
N ILE A 113 8.05 -16.34 -6.54
CA ILE A 113 8.68 -15.04 -6.78
C ILE A 113 10.15 -15.09 -6.30
N ALA A 114 11.05 -14.41 -7.02
CA ALA A 114 12.40 -14.15 -6.55
C ALA A 114 12.43 -12.83 -5.79
N VAL A 115 13.02 -12.80 -4.58
CA VAL A 115 13.07 -11.60 -3.74
C VAL A 115 14.47 -11.46 -3.15
N PRO A 116 15.10 -10.28 -3.16
CA PRO A 116 16.35 -10.07 -2.44
C PRO A 116 16.21 -10.53 -0.97
N GLN A 117 17.13 -11.35 -0.49
CA GLN A 117 17.09 -11.93 0.86
C GLN A 117 16.92 -10.87 1.96
N GLN A 118 17.55 -9.74 1.78
CA GLN A 118 17.49 -8.60 2.71
C GLN A 118 16.14 -7.87 2.75
N ASN A 119 15.27 -8.11 1.76
CA ASN A 119 13.92 -7.57 1.72
C ASN A 119 12.91 -8.47 2.43
N LEU A 120 13.32 -9.70 2.81
CA LEU A 120 12.44 -10.66 3.45
C LEU A 120 12.36 -10.43 4.95
N HIS A 121 11.14 -10.41 5.47
CA HIS A 121 10.82 -10.34 6.89
C HIS A 121 10.06 -11.60 7.30
N GLU A 122 10.48 -12.23 8.39
CA GLU A 122 9.81 -13.41 8.93
C GLU A 122 8.44 -13.04 9.48
N VAL A 123 7.43 -13.82 9.11
CA VAL A 123 6.08 -13.70 9.65
C VAL A 123 5.99 -14.51 10.93
N PRO A 124 5.60 -13.92 12.08
CA PRO A 124 5.37 -14.67 13.32
C PRO A 124 4.41 -15.84 13.13
N ASP A 125 4.68 -16.97 13.79
CA ASP A 125 3.82 -18.16 13.69
C ASP A 125 2.38 -17.90 14.21
N THR A 126 2.22 -16.95 15.13
CA THR A 126 0.95 -16.45 15.67
C THR A 126 0.12 -15.65 14.66
N LEU A 127 0.77 -15.02 13.69
CA LEU A 127 0.09 -14.14 12.75
C LEU A 127 -0.52 -14.94 11.57
N PRO A 128 -1.86 -14.94 11.39
CA PRO A 128 -2.50 -15.63 10.26
C PRO A 128 -2.02 -15.09 8.91
N THR A 129 -1.91 -15.96 7.90
CA THR A 129 -1.50 -15.60 6.53
C THR A 129 -2.37 -14.49 5.94
N ASP A 130 -3.68 -14.55 6.16
CA ASP A 130 -4.65 -13.55 5.68
C ASP A 130 -4.47 -12.16 6.30
N VAL A 131 -3.87 -12.09 7.47
CA VAL A 131 -3.52 -10.83 8.13
C VAL A 131 -2.14 -10.38 7.66
N ALA A 132 -1.17 -11.30 7.59
CA ALA A 132 0.20 -11.01 7.21
C ALA A 132 0.34 -10.45 5.78
N VAL A 133 -0.56 -10.82 4.86
CA VAL A 133 -0.59 -10.27 3.47
C VAL A 133 -0.80 -8.76 3.43
N PHE A 134 -1.33 -8.16 4.50
CA PHE A 134 -1.49 -6.71 4.61
C PHE A 134 -0.23 -5.97 5.08
N THR A 135 0.89 -6.67 5.29
CA THR A 135 2.12 -6.03 5.82
C THR A 135 2.58 -4.87 4.94
N GLU A 136 2.60 -5.03 3.61
CA GLU A 136 3.01 -3.95 2.70
C GLU A 136 2.13 -2.69 2.83
N PRO A 137 0.79 -2.76 2.66
CA PRO A 137 -0.04 -1.56 2.76
C PRO A 137 -0.12 -0.99 4.18
N VAL A 138 0.04 -1.80 5.24
CA VAL A 138 0.14 -1.31 6.61
C VAL A 138 1.49 -0.61 6.83
N ALA A 139 2.60 -1.14 6.29
CA ALA A 139 3.89 -0.48 6.30
C ALA A 139 3.82 0.88 5.59
N ALA A 140 3.12 0.95 4.44
CA ALA A 140 2.88 2.22 3.77
C ALA A 140 2.13 3.23 4.65
N ALA A 141 1.20 2.80 5.50
CA ALA A 141 0.54 3.68 6.47
C ALA A 141 1.51 4.13 7.58
N PHE A 142 2.38 3.25 8.08
CA PHE A 142 3.41 3.56 9.07
C PHE A 142 4.50 4.50 8.55
N GLN A 143 4.61 4.70 7.24
CA GLN A 143 5.54 5.68 6.69
C GLN A 143 5.20 7.11 7.13
N ILE A 144 3.95 7.42 7.41
CA ILE A 144 3.53 8.75 7.88
C ILE A 144 4.21 9.10 9.20
N PRO A 145 4.07 8.32 10.28
CA PRO A 145 4.78 8.61 11.54
C PRO A 145 6.30 8.37 11.48
N ALA A 146 6.82 7.69 10.46
CA ALA A 146 8.25 7.62 10.22
C ALA A 146 8.82 8.92 9.63
N GLN A 147 7.99 9.72 8.95
CA GLN A 147 8.37 10.99 8.33
C GLN A 147 8.01 12.22 9.18
N LEU A 148 6.98 12.11 10.03
CA LEU A 148 6.42 13.21 10.81
C LEU A 148 6.37 12.86 12.30
N THR A 149 6.70 13.81 13.14
CA THR A 149 6.35 13.76 14.55
C THR A 149 4.89 14.13 14.71
N ILE A 150 4.10 13.22 15.27
CA ILE A 150 2.65 13.41 15.48
C ILE A 150 2.39 13.55 16.97
N GLY A 151 1.80 14.67 17.36
CA GLY A 151 1.39 14.96 18.73
C GLY A 151 0.03 14.35 19.04
N ARG A 152 -0.20 14.03 20.34
CA ARG A 152 -1.48 13.46 20.79
C ARG A 152 -2.68 14.37 20.53
N GLN A 153 -2.47 15.67 20.43
CA GLN A 153 -3.49 16.70 20.24
C GLN A 153 -3.59 17.18 18.78
N ASP A 154 -2.75 16.67 17.87
CA ASP A 154 -2.82 17.08 16.48
C ASP A 154 -4.16 16.68 15.86
N ARG A 155 -4.82 17.61 15.20
CA ARG A 155 -6.05 17.38 14.46
C ARG A 155 -5.68 16.82 13.07
N ILE A 156 -5.98 15.55 12.87
CA ILE A 156 -5.62 14.83 11.65
C ILE A 156 -6.87 14.53 10.84
N VAL A 157 -6.88 14.93 9.58
CA VAL A 157 -7.94 14.58 8.64
C VAL A 157 -7.38 13.64 7.58
N VAL A 158 -7.97 12.45 7.45
CA VAL A 158 -7.66 11.49 6.38
C VAL A 158 -8.73 11.62 5.30
N LEU A 159 -8.34 12.07 4.12
CA LEU A 159 -9.21 12.15 2.96
C LEU A 159 -9.16 10.82 2.17
N GLY A 160 -10.30 10.15 2.06
CA GLY A 160 -10.47 8.89 1.36
C GLY A 160 -10.85 7.73 2.27
N ASP A 161 -11.97 7.08 1.93
CA ASP A 161 -12.57 5.94 2.63
C ASP A 161 -12.18 4.58 2.03
N GLY A 162 -11.16 4.55 1.16
CA GLY A 162 -10.61 3.34 0.57
C GLY A 162 -9.72 2.55 1.55
N ARG A 163 -9.19 1.41 1.08
CA ARG A 163 -8.31 0.53 1.88
C ARG A 163 -7.13 1.27 2.50
N LEU A 164 -6.39 2.08 1.75
CA LEU A 164 -5.22 2.81 2.28
C LEU A 164 -5.64 3.88 3.28
N GLY A 165 -6.72 4.63 3.01
CA GLY A 165 -7.26 5.62 3.96
C GLY A 165 -7.68 4.97 5.28
N ASN A 166 -8.32 3.79 5.22
CA ASN A 166 -8.68 3.01 6.40
C ASN A 166 -7.45 2.62 7.23
N LEU A 167 -6.42 2.06 6.59
CA LEU A 167 -5.18 1.65 7.28
C LEU A 167 -4.44 2.87 7.87
N CYS A 168 -4.33 3.97 7.11
CA CYS A 168 -3.74 5.21 7.62
C CYS A 168 -4.50 5.74 8.84
N ALA A 169 -5.83 5.72 8.81
CA ALA A 169 -6.65 6.18 9.92
C ALA A 169 -6.43 5.35 11.19
N GLN A 170 -6.38 4.01 11.06
CA GLN A 170 -6.12 3.12 12.19
C GLN A 170 -4.74 3.37 12.81
N VAL A 171 -3.70 3.51 12.00
CA VAL A 171 -2.34 3.81 12.47
C VAL A 171 -2.29 5.18 13.17
N LEU A 172 -2.91 6.21 12.59
CA LEU A 172 -2.88 7.58 13.11
C LEU A 172 -3.73 7.74 14.38
N ALA A 173 -4.85 7.03 14.50
CA ALA A 173 -5.71 7.05 15.69
C ALA A 173 -5.02 6.49 16.95
N ARG A 174 -3.92 5.76 16.79
CA ARG A 174 -3.08 5.32 17.91
C ARG A 174 -2.16 6.43 18.43
N LEU A 175 -1.87 7.44 17.62
CA LEU A 175 -0.92 8.52 17.89
C LEU A 175 -1.64 9.80 18.30
N SER A 176 -2.76 10.13 17.65
CA SER A 176 -3.56 11.29 17.97
C SER A 176 -4.98 10.89 18.45
N SER A 177 -5.54 11.69 19.35
CA SER A 177 -6.94 11.56 19.83
C SER A 177 -7.95 12.22 18.88
N HIS A 178 -7.48 12.94 17.85
CA HIS A 178 -8.30 13.80 17.00
C HIS A 178 -8.16 13.43 15.51
N VAL A 179 -8.41 12.15 15.19
CA VAL A 179 -8.43 11.67 13.80
C VAL A 179 -9.86 11.68 13.28
N LEU A 180 -10.08 12.31 12.11
CA LEU A 180 -11.32 12.31 11.36
C LEU A 180 -11.08 11.72 9.97
N VAL A 181 -11.89 10.75 9.56
CA VAL A 181 -11.85 10.23 8.20
C VAL A 181 -12.98 10.79 7.37
N VAL A 182 -12.63 11.34 6.20
CA VAL A 182 -13.59 11.92 5.27
C VAL A 182 -13.70 11.06 4.02
N GLY A 183 -14.92 10.64 3.70
CA GLY A 183 -15.18 9.75 2.59
C GLY A 183 -16.47 10.07 1.83
N LYS A 184 -16.76 9.26 0.81
CA LYS A 184 -17.96 9.38 -0.03
C LYS A 184 -18.94 8.21 0.16
N HIS A 185 -18.49 7.10 0.76
CA HIS A 185 -19.25 5.85 0.83
C HIS A 185 -19.57 5.50 2.28
N ALA A 186 -20.83 5.66 2.68
CA ALA A 186 -21.29 5.41 4.05
C ALA A 186 -20.92 3.99 4.55
N SER A 187 -21.03 2.96 3.69
CA SER A 187 -20.69 1.58 4.05
C SER A 187 -19.20 1.40 4.39
N LYS A 188 -18.29 2.10 3.71
CA LYS A 188 -16.85 2.07 4.00
C LYS A 188 -16.51 2.85 5.27
N LEU A 189 -17.16 4.00 5.47
CA LEU A 189 -17.02 4.79 6.69
C LEU A 189 -17.53 4.02 7.91
N ALA A 190 -18.58 3.20 7.78
CA ALA A 190 -19.12 2.38 8.85
C ALA A 190 -18.10 1.39 9.44
N LEU A 191 -17.17 0.88 8.63
CA LEU A 191 -16.06 0.05 9.12
C LEU A 191 -15.15 0.80 10.09
N LEU A 192 -14.85 2.06 9.81
CA LEU A 192 -14.03 2.91 10.68
C LEU A 192 -14.79 3.31 11.95
N GLN A 193 -16.08 3.59 11.81
CA GLN A 193 -16.95 3.88 12.97
C GLN A 193 -17.02 2.68 13.94
N SER A 194 -17.07 1.45 13.42
CA SER A 194 -17.06 0.24 14.25
C SER A 194 -15.75 0.06 15.03
N LEU A 195 -14.66 0.68 14.57
CA LEU A 195 -13.37 0.75 15.27
C LEU A 195 -13.24 1.98 16.20
N GLY A 196 -14.32 2.76 16.37
CA GLY A 196 -14.32 3.96 17.20
C GLY A 196 -13.62 5.18 16.56
N ILE A 197 -13.33 5.14 15.25
CA ILE A 197 -12.70 6.25 14.55
C ILE A 197 -13.77 7.18 13.96
N PRO A 198 -13.79 8.48 14.31
CA PRO A 198 -14.72 9.45 13.78
C PRO A 198 -14.68 9.55 12.26
N THR A 199 -15.84 9.68 11.63
CA THR A 199 -15.96 9.80 10.17
C THR A 199 -16.92 10.93 9.78
N CYS A 200 -16.73 11.46 8.58
CA CYS A 200 -17.56 12.49 7.99
C CYS A 200 -17.78 12.20 6.50
N VAL A 201 -18.98 12.43 6.00
CA VAL A 201 -19.22 12.42 4.55
C VAL A 201 -18.64 13.70 3.94
N LEU A 202 -18.03 13.59 2.75
CA LEU A 202 -17.33 14.72 2.12
C LEU A 202 -18.20 15.99 1.95
N SER A 203 -19.52 15.81 1.73
CA SER A 203 -20.46 16.95 1.65
C SER A 203 -20.58 17.75 2.95
N ASP A 204 -20.32 17.11 4.09
CA ASP A 204 -20.51 17.67 5.42
C ASP A 204 -19.17 18.11 6.05
N LEU A 205 -18.08 18.03 5.29
CA LEU A 205 -16.74 18.41 5.75
C LEU A 205 -16.70 19.92 6.05
N PRO A 206 -16.41 20.32 7.29
CA PRO A 206 -16.25 21.73 7.63
C PRO A 206 -15.11 22.41 6.88
N ASP A 207 -15.30 23.66 6.49
CA ASP A 207 -14.29 24.50 5.87
C ASP A 207 -13.69 25.45 6.92
N ASP A 208 -13.15 24.87 7.99
CA ASP A 208 -12.70 25.60 9.18
C ASP A 208 -11.17 25.79 9.26
N ARG A 209 -10.42 25.25 8.30
CA ARG A 209 -8.95 25.34 8.23
C ARG A 209 -8.26 25.00 9.56
N SER A 210 -8.73 23.94 10.21
CA SER A 210 -8.30 23.57 11.56
C SER A 210 -7.39 22.34 11.63
N ALA A 211 -7.19 21.62 10.51
CA ALA A 211 -6.39 20.41 10.50
C ALA A 211 -4.90 20.72 10.57
N ASP A 212 -4.20 20.15 11.55
CA ASP A 212 -2.74 20.20 11.66
C ASP A 212 -2.08 19.38 10.55
N ILE A 213 -2.65 18.19 10.30
CA ILE A 213 -2.17 17.25 9.29
C ILE A 213 -3.36 16.78 8.44
N VAL A 214 -3.21 16.84 7.12
CA VAL A 214 -4.18 16.25 6.19
C VAL A 214 -3.49 15.16 5.38
N VAL A 215 -4.06 13.95 5.38
CA VAL A 215 -3.53 12.81 4.62
C VAL A 215 -4.42 12.55 3.41
N ASP A 216 -3.90 12.75 2.21
CA ASP A 216 -4.65 12.47 0.98
C ASP A 216 -4.43 11.03 0.51
N CYS A 217 -5.48 10.21 0.70
CA CYS A 217 -5.60 8.83 0.23
C CYS A 217 -6.73 8.66 -0.79
N THR A 218 -7.14 9.75 -1.47
CA THR A 218 -8.36 9.75 -2.29
C THR A 218 -8.20 9.04 -3.64
N GLY A 219 -6.98 8.95 -4.17
CA GLY A 219 -6.77 8.52 -5.57
C GLY A 219 -7.43 9.44 -6.59
N SER A 220 -7.69 10.70 -6.25
CA SER A 220 -8.47 11.65 -7.04
C SER A 220 -7.74 12.99 -7.23
N PRO A 221 -7.88 13.63 -8.40
CA PRO A 221 -7.35 14.98 -8.62
C PRO A 221 -7.94 16.04 -7.67
N THR A 222 -9.08 15.75 -7.03
CA THR A 222 -9.71 16.66 -6.07
C THR A 222 -9.15 16.57 -4.65
N GLY A 223 -8.30 15.58 -4.35
CA GLY A 223 -7.76 15.32 -3.01
C GLY A 223 -6.92 16.49 -2.50
N LEU A 224 -5.87 16.86 -3.22
CA LEU A 224 -4.98 17.95 -2.83
C LEU A 224 -5.68 19.32 -2.74
N PRO A 225 -6.55 19.74 -3.70
CA PRO A 225 -7.37 20.94 -3.52
C PRO A 225 -8.24 20.91 -2.26
N THR A 226 -8.85 19.78 -1.94
CA THR A 226 -9.64 19.64 -0.70
C THR A 226 -8.72 19.74 0.53
N ALA A 227 -7.55 19.11 0.52
CA ALA A 227 -6.58 19.18 1.61
C ALA A 227 -6.13 20.63 1.88
N LEU A 228 -5.82 21.40 0.84
CA LEU A 228 -5.44 22.80 0.95
C LEU A 228 -6.54 23.68 1.54
N ARG A 229 -7.81 23.33 1.33
CA ARG A 229 -8.94 24.08 1.86
C ARG A 229 -9.11 23.93 3.38
N ILE A 230 -8.71 22.77 3.94
CA ILE A 230 -8.97 22.43 5.36
C ILE A 230 -7.73 22.42 6.24
N VAL A 231 -6.53 22.35 5.63
CA VAL A 231 -5.29 22.46 6.40
C VAL A 231 -5.15 23.86 6.99
N ARG A 232 -4.71 23.95 8.25
CA ARG A 232 -4.42 25.27 8.87
C ARG A 232 -3.17 25.90 8.25
N PRO A 233 -2.97 27.22 8.39
CA PRO A 233 -1.69 27.84 8.09
C PRO A 233 -0.55 27.14 8.85
N ARG A 234 0.57 26.89 8.15
CA ARG A 234 1.74 26.13 8.61
C ARG A 234 1.45 24.68 9.01
N GLY A 235 0.33 24.11 8.50
CA GLY A 235 0.02 22.70 8.64
C GLY A 235 0.74 21.84 7.59
N THR A 236 0.52 20.53 7.65
CA THR A 236 1.18 19.57 6.76
C THR A 236 0.17 18.76 5.96
N ILE A 237 0.39 18.64 4.66
CA ILE A 237 -0.34 17.73 3.78
C ILE A 237 0.56 16.55 3.41
N VAL A 238 0.09 15.33 3.69
CA VAL A 238 0.75 14.07 3.32
C VAL A 238 0.06 13.50 2.08
N LEU A 239 0.78 13.41 0.97
CA LEU A 239 0.27 12.83 -0.26
C LEU A 239 0.59 11.33 -0.32
N LYS A 240 -0.46 10.51 -0.24
CA LYS A 240 -0.42 9.06 -0.49
C LYS A 240 -1.04 8.71 -1.85
N THR A 241 -1.75 9.65 -2.43
CA THR A 241 -2.40 9.54 -3.75
C THR A 241 -1.37 9.68 -4.87
N THR A 242 -1.38 8.73 -5.80
CA THR A 242 -0.72 8.86 -7.10
C THR A 242 -1.82 8.93 -8.17
N VAL A 243 -1.95 10.08 -8.84
CA VAL A 243 -2.90 10.26 -9.95
C VAL A 243 -2.11 10.31 -11.25
N ALA A 244 -2.48 9.47 -12.20
CA ALA A 244 -1.90 9.50 -13.53
C ALA A 244 -2.30 10.80 -14.25
N GLY A 245 -1.35 11.41 -14.95
CA GLY A 245 -1.55 12.63 -15.73
C GLY A 245 -1.19 13.92 -14.99
N GLU A 246 -1.08 15.00 -15.76
CA GLU A 246 -0.77 16.33 -15.23
C GLU A 246 -1.98 16.93 -14.53
N GLN A 247 -1.71 17.65 -13.43
CA GLN A 247 -2.74 18.37 -12.69
C GLN A 247 -2.36 19.83 -12.56
N THR A 248 -3.30 20.69 -12.89
CA THR A 248 -3.16 22.15 -12.67
C THR A 248 -3.57 22.46 -11.23
N MET A 249 -2.72 23.19 -10.51
CA MET A 249 -2.96 23.59 -9.12
C MET A 249 -2.64 25.07 -8.91
N ALA A 250 -3.43 25.74 -8.08
CA ALA A 250 -3.12 27.07 -7.58
C ALA A 250 -2.10 26.95 -6.42
N TRP A 251 -0.89 27.45 -6.62
CA TRP A 251 0.19 27.38 -5.61
C TRP A 251 0.14 28.49 -4.57
N ALA A 252 -0.59 29.59 -4.83
CA ALA A 252 -0.66 30.71 -3.92
C ALA A 252 -1.06 30.34 -2.47
N PRO A 253 -2.04 29.46 -2.21
CA PRO A 253 -2.37 29.03 -0.85
C PRO A 253 -1.22 28.34 -0.14
N VAL A 254 -0.40 27.56 -0.85
CA VAL A 254 0.77 26.88 -0.26
C VAL A 254 1.79 27.91 0.24
N VAL A 255 2.04 28.96 -0.56
CA VAL A 255 3.02 30.00 -0.25
C VAL A 255 2.50 30.93 0.85
N ILE A 256 1.26 31.43 0.71
CA ILE A 256 0.68 32.41 1.65
C ILE A 256 0.50 31.81 3.04
N ASP A 257 0.08 30.56 3.13
CA ASP A 257 -0.17 29.87 4.39
C ASP A 257 1.03 29.05 4.89
N GLU A 258 2.16 29.10 4.20
CA GLU A 258 3.39 28.35 4.53
C GLU A 258 3.11 26.84 4.75
N VAL A 259 2.26 26.22 3.89
CA VAL A 259 1.87 24.82 4.03
C VAL A 259 3.02 23.89 3.61
N THR A 260 3.31 22.89 4.42
CA THR A 260 4.24 21.81 4.07
C THR A 260 3.50 20.72 3.29
N ILE A 261 4.03 20.31 2.13
CA ILE A 261 3.52 19.18 1.36
C ILE A 261 4.61 18.10 1.27
N ILE A 262 4.30 16.88 1.71
CA ILE A 262 5.22 15.75 1.66
C ILE A 262 4.62 14.57 0.91
N GLY A 263 5.42 13.92 0.05
CA GLY A 263 5.08 12.63 -0.52
C GLY A 263 5.40 11.49 0.46
N SER A 264 4.55 10.45 0.49
CA SER A 264 4.72 9.32 1.39
C SER A 264 4.29 8.02 0.70
N ARG A 265 5.18 6.99 0.70
CA ARG A 265 4.87 5.69 0.12
C ARG A 265 5.39 4.55 1.01
N CYS A 266 6.15 3.61 0.56
CA CYS A 266 6.67 2.45 1.29
C CYS A 266 7.20 2.78 2.69
N GLY A 267 6.95 1.94 3.67
CA GLY A 267 7.29 2.18 5.07
C GLY A 267 7.93 0.97 5.78
N PRO A 268 8.11 1.04 7.09
CA PRO A 268 8.81 0.05 7.88
C PRO A 268 7.99 -1.24 8.06
N PHE A 269 8.47 -2.35 7.49
CA PHE A 269 7.81 -3.66 7.55
C PHE A 269 7.79 -4.24 8.98
N ASP A 270 8.88 -4.08 9.73
CA ASP A 270 8.95 -4.57 11.12
C ASP A 270 7.85 -3.97 12.00
N ARG A 271 7.57 -2.67 11.83
CA ARG A 271 6.50 -1.99 12.58
C ARG A 271 5.12 -2.48 12.14
N ALA A 272 4.95 -2.72 10.85
CA ALA A 272 3.69 -3.22 10.31
C ALA A 272 3.41 -4.65 10.83
N LEU A 273 4.39 -5.55 10.76
CA LEU A 273 4.27 -6.91 11.29
C LEU A 273 3.96 -6.91 12.78
N ALA A 274 4.70 -6.13 13.57
CA ALA A 274 4.47 -6.03 15.02
C ALA A 274 3.05 -5.53 15.34
N ALA A 275 2.55 -4.52 14.62
CA ALA A 275 1.22 -3.98 14.82
C ALA A 275 0.11 -4.95 14.40
N LEU A 276 0.33 -5.73 13.33
CA LEU A 276 -0.60 -6.76 12.87
C LEU A 276 -0.65 -7.93 13.87
N ASP A 277 0.51 -8.40 14.34
CA ASP A 277 0.60 -9.49 15.30
C ASP A 277 -0.01 -9.14 16.68
N ALA A 278 0.16 -7.88 17.09
CA ALA A 278 -0.48 -7.35 18.29
C ALA A 278 -2.00 -7.05 18.13
N GLY A 279 -2.58 -7.23 16.93
CA GLY A 279 -3.97 -6.91 16.66
C GLY A 279 -4.30 -5.41 16.71
N GLU A 280 -3.28 -4.56 16.57
CA GLU A 280 -3.40 -3.10 16.66
C GLU A 280 -4.03 -2.47 15.42
N VAL A 281 -3.98 -3.17 14.28
CA VAL A 281 -4.59 -2.78 13.00
C VAL A 281 -5.52 -3.91 12.55
N SER A 282 -6.82 -3.62 12.45
CA SER A 282 -7.84 -4.57 12.04
C SER A 282 -7.96 -4.58 10.50
N VAL A 283 -7.54 -5.67 9.89
CA VAL A 283 -7.47 -5.77 8.42
C VAL A 283 -8.49 -6.74 7.81
N LEU A 284 -8.90 -7.79 8.54
CA LEU A 284 -9.83 -8.80 8.00
C LEU A 284 -11.18 -8.21 7.55
N PRO A 285 -11.78 -7.22 8.23
CA PRO A 285 -13.02 -6.60 7.75
C PRO A 285 -12.88 -5.87 6.41
N LEU A 286 -11.65 -5.63 5.94
CA LEU A 286 -11.39 -5.02 4.62
C LEU A 286 -11.45 -6.05 3.49
N VAL A 287 -11.36 -7.35 3.77
CA VAL A 287 -11.39 -8.41 2.75
C VAL A 287 -12.79 -8.50 2.17
N SER A 288 -12.92 -8.16 0.90
CA SER A 288 -14.19 -8.13 0.15
C SER A 288 -14.35 -9.32 -0.80
N GLY A 289 -13.30 -10.11 -1.01
CA GLY A 289 -13.33 -11.28 -1.88
C GLY A 289 -12.04 -12.07 -1.82
N ARG A 290 -12.15 -13.38 -2.15
CA ARG A 290 -11.04 -14.32 -2.30
C ARG A 290 -11.21 -15.07 -3.59
N PHE A 291 -10.12 -15.30 -4.29
CA PHE A 291 -10.09 -15.98 -5.59
C PHE A 291 -8.86 -16.88 -5.67
N ASP A 292 -8.97 -17.99 -6.36
CA ASP A 292 -7.82 -18.79 -6.73
C ASP A 292 -6.96 -18.04 -7.74
N LEU A 293 -5.67 -18.38 -7.83
CA LEU A 293 -4.79 -17.79 -8.82
C LEU A 293 -5.30 -17.96 -10.27
N ALA A 294 -5.94 -19.11 -10.58
CA ALA A 294 -6.53 -19.33 -11.90
C ALA A 294 -7.61 -18.31 -12.27
N SER A 295 -8.33 -17.77 -11.27
CA SER A 295 -9.36 -16.73 -11.40
C SER A 295 -8.79 -15.31 -11.19
N GLY A 296 -7.48 -15.12 -11.26
CA GLY A 296 -6.83 -13.84 -10.93
C GLY A 296 -7.25 -12.67 -11.83
N VAL A 297 -7.62 -12.92 -13.09
CA VAL A 297 -8.17 -11.88 -13.99
C VAL A 297 -9.55 -11.41 -13.50
N GLU A 298 -10.39 -12.35 -13.05
CA GLU A 298 -11.69 -12.04 -12.45
C GLU A 298 -11.52 -11.28 -11.13
N ALA A 299 -10.53 -11.68 -10.32
CA ALA A 299 -10.15 -10.99 -9.08
C ALA A 299 -9.77 -9.52 -9.30
N LEU A 300 -8.97 -9.23 -10.34
CA LEU A 300 -8.63 -7.85 -10.73
C LEU A 300 -9.87 -7.07 -11.17
N THR A 301 -10.75 -7.69 -11.95
CA THR A 301 -12.01 -7.08 -12.38
C THR A 301 -12.90 -6.78 -11.17
N HIS A 302 -13.05 -7.73 -10.24
CA HIS A 302 -13.80 -7.54 -9.00
C HIS A 302 -13.20 -6.42 -8.14
N ALA A 303 -11.87 -6.39 -7.99
CA ALA A 303 -11.15 -5.38 -7.23
C ALA A 303 -11.32 -3.95 -7.79
N SER A 304 -11.64 -3.80 -9.07
CA SER A 304 -11.91 -2.50 -9.70
C SER A 304 -13.26 -1.89 -9.31
N SER A 305 -14.14 -2.65 -8.68
CA SER A 305 -15.44 -2.17 -8.21
C SER A 305 -15.32 -1.19 -7.05
N LYS A 306 -16.07 -0.09 -7.10
CA LYS A 306 -16.04 0.97 -6.08
C LYS A 306 -16.44 0.50 -4.67
N SER A 307 -17.24 -0.56 -4.56
CA SER A 307 -17.68 -1.12 -3.27
C SER A 307 -16.62 -2.02 -2.61
N VAL A 308 -15.65 -2.52 -3.38
CA VAL A 308 -14.63 -3.47 -2.94
C VAL A 308 -13.49 -2.75 -2.24
N MET A 309 -13.00 -3.33 -1.13
CA MET A 309 -11.86 -2.80 -0.37
C MET A 309 -10.57 -3.58 -0.68
N LYS A 310 -10.53 -4.86 -0.36
CA LYS A 310 -9.37 -5.73 -0.59
C LYS A 310 -9.80 -7.07 -1.17
N VAL A 311 -9.10 -7.48 -2.20
CA VAL A 311 -9.22 -8.81 -2.78
C VAL A 311 -7.94 -9.59 -2.49
N LEU A 312 -8.07 -10.84 -2.07
CA LEU A 312 -6.97 -11.76 -1.87
C LEU A 312 -6.98 -12.84 -2.95
N LEU A 313 -5.78 -13.24 -3.36
CA LEU A 313 -5.52 -14.41 -4.21
C LEU A 313 -4.94 -15.52 -3.35
N ASP A 314 -5.59 -16.67 -3.32
CA ASP A 314 -5.08 -17.90 -2.73
C ASP A 314 -4.27 -18.65 -3.79
N ILE A 315 -2.96 -18.82 -3.54
CA ILE A 315 -2.02 -19.33 -4.56
C ILE A 315 -1.62 -20.77 -4.27
N SER A 316 -1.66 -21.17 -3.03
CA SER A 316 -1.27 -22.52 -2.56
C SER A 316 -2.28 -23.62 -2.89
N THR A 317 -3.41 -23.31 -3.51
CA THR A 317 -4.47 -24.28 -3.86
C THR A 317 -4.33 -24.83 -5.27
#